data_3719b2b5ce4b2f19b044bbbd7320a175
#
_entry.id   3719b2b5ce4b2f19b044bbbd7320a175
#
_cell.length_a   1.000
_cell.length_b   1.000
_cell.length_c   1.000
_cell.angle_alpha   90.00
_cell.angle_beta   90.00
_cell.angle_gamma   90.00
#
_symmetry.space_group_name_H-M   'P 1'
#
loop_
_entity.id
_entity.type
_entity.pdbx_description
1 polymer ?
#
loop_
_entity_poly.entity_id
_entity_poly.type
_entity_poly.pdbx_seq_one_letter_code
_entity_poly.pdbx_strand_id
1 'polypeptide(L)'
;MRQAFGRGFWLGGALAGMMTATKGRLPPGNARTERDSEQELIRTDRAKSYPAPDGKLTFDKLASVFASGNKTRDDQPNHIVIRSDVPEELAQLWERMCPAQVYEATDGGVTITPSNCVQCGAITAKGGRLTPPEGGSGPEYTLT
;
A
#
# COMPACT_ATOMS: atom_id res chain seq x y z
N MET A 1 -15.28 -9.16 -9.09
CA MET A 1 -15.16 -7.96 -9.97
C MET A 1 -13.72 -7.60 -10.35
N ARG A 2 -12.76 -7.60 -9.43
CA ARG A 2 -11.34 -7.21 -9.71
C ARG A 2 -10.77 -7.87 -10.98
N GLN A 3 -10.98 -9.16 -11.16
CA GLN A 3 -10.47 -9.90 -12.33
C GLN A 3 -11.14 -9.54 -13.66
N ALA A 4 -12.38 -9.08 -13.63
CA ALA A 4 -13.06 -8.60 -14.82
C ALA A 4 -12.37 -7.35 -15.37
N PHE A 5 -11.98 -6.42 -14.50
CA PHE A 5 -11.27 -5.19 -14.89
C PHE A 5 -9.81 -5.42 -15.29
N GLY A 6 -9.19 -6.53 -14.93
CA GLY A 6 -7.87 -6.93 -15.43
C GLY A 6 -7.81 -7.12 -16.95
N ARG A 7 -8.97 -7.30 -17.61
CA ARG A 7 -9.10 -7.40 -19.06
C ARG A 7 -9.44 -6.06 -19.77
N GLY A 8 -9.33 -4.96 -19.05
CA GLY A 8 -9.60 -3.62 -19.53
C GLY A 8 -10.94 -3.06 -19.07
N PHE A 9 -11.05 -1.74 -19.10
CA PHE A 9 -12.19 -1.00 -18.54
C PHE A 9 -13.54 -1.39 -19.15
N TRP A 10 -13.64 -1.43 -20.49
CA TRP A 10 -14.90 -1.70 -21.18
C TRP A 10 -15.41 -3.12 -20.96
N LEU A 11 -14.54 -4.10 -21.11
CA LEU A 11 -14.91 -5.50 -20.89
C LEU A 11 -15.21 -5.75 -19.41
N GLY A 12 -14.41 -5.17 -18.52
CA GLY A 12 -14.65 -5.24 -17.08
C GLY A 12 -15.99 -4.62 -16.68
N GLY A 13 -16.32 -3.47 -17.25
CA GLY A 13 -17.59 -2.79 -17.03
C GLY A 13 -18.79 -3.60 -17.53
N ALA A 14 -18.69 -4.18 -18.73
CA ALA A 14 -19.74 -5.03 -19.29
C ALA A 14 -19.99 -6.28 -18.42
N LEU A 15 -18.91 -6.95 -17.98
CA LEU A 15 -19.01 -8.11 -17.10
C LEU A 15 -19.58 -7.73 -15.72
N ALA A 16 -19.16 -6.61 -15.15
CA ALA A 16 -19.70 -6.13 -13.89
C ALA A 16 -21.19 -5.77 -14.02
N GLY A 17 -21.58 -5.11 -15.10
CA GLY A 17 -22.98 -4.81 -15.41
C GLY A 17 -23.83 -6.07 -15.53
N MET A 18 -23.33 -7.09 -16.23
CA MET A 18 -24.00 -8.39 -16.36
C MET A 18 -24.14 -9.09 -14.99
N MET A 19 -23.12 -9.09 -14.16
CA MET A 19 -23.19 -9.64 -12.81
C MET A 19 -24.23 -8.91 -11.96
N THR A 20 -24.31 -7.60 -12.06
CA THR A 20 -25.28 -6.78 -11.32
C THR A 20 -26.69 -7.07 -11.80
N ALA A 21 -26.94 -7.05 -13.10
CA ALA A 21 -28.26 -7.29 -13.70
C ALA A 21 -28.80 -8.70 -13.39
N THR A 22 -27.91 -9.68 -13.34
CA THR A 22 -28.28 -11.08 -13.07
C THR A 22 -28.20 -11.49 -11.60
N LYS A 23 -27.95 -10.53 -10.68
CA LYS A 23 -27.74 -10.78 -9.24
C LYS A 23 -26.65 -11.84 -8.99
N GLY A 24 -25.55 -11.77 -9.74
CA GLY A 24 -24.40 -12.65 -9.61
C GLY A 24 -24.50 -14.01 -10.33
N ARG A 25 -25.57 -14.27 -11.09
CA ARG A 25 -25.73 -15.55 -11.80
C ARG A 25 -24.89 -15.67 -13.06
N LEU A 26 -24.53 -14.57 -13.69
CA LEU A 26 -23.72 -14.50 -14.89
C LEU A 26 -22.56 -13.48 -14.73
N PRO A 27 -21.41 -13.74 -15.35
CA PRO A 27 -21.06 -14.95 -16.10
C PRO A 27 -20.88 -16.16 -15.17
N PRO A 28 -21.19 -17.36 -15.62
CA PRO A 28 -20.92 -18.56 -14.84
C PRO A 28 -19.41 -18.81 -14.77
N GLY A 29 -18.94 -19.24 -13.63
CA GLY A 29 -17.54 -19.61 -13.44
C GLY A 29 -16.99 -19.25 -12.06
N ASN A 30 -15.99 -19.98 -11.66
CA ASN A 30 -15.20 -19.68 -10.47
C ASN A 30 -14.03 -18.80 -10.89
N ALA A 31 -14.11 -17.52 -10.57
CA ALA A 31 -12.98 -16.62 -10.73
C ALA A 31 -11.90 -16.98 -9.71
N ARG A 32 -10.76 -17.50 -10.17
CA ARG A 32 -9.61 -17.76 -9.32
C ARG A 32 -9.03 -16.41 -8.87
N THR A 33 -8.95 -16.20 -7.58
CA THR A 33 -8.25 -15.04 -7.02
C THR A 33 -6.80 -15.42 -6.78
N GLU A 34 -5.89 -14.73 -7.41
CA GLU A 34 -4.45 -14.83 -7.15
C GLU A 34 -4.11 -14.02 -5.90
N ARG A 35 -3.11 -14.47 -5.17
CA ARG A 35 -2.59 -13.73 -4.01
C ARG A 35 -1.90 -12.46 -4.47
N ASP A 36 -1.99 -11.41 -3.68
CA ASP A 36 -1.31 -10.14 -4.00
C ASP A 36 0.22 -10.30 -4.06
N SER A 37 0.77 -11.24 -3.30
CA SER A 37 2.20 -11.60 -3.36
C SER A 37 2.63 -12.22 -4.70
N GLU A 38 1.71 -12.88 -5.41
CA GLU A 38 1.96 -13.54 -6.70
C GLU A 38 1.79 -12.58 -7.90
N GLN A 39 1.20 -11.39 -7.67
CA GLN A 39 1.03 -10.40 -8.72
C GLN A 39 2.38 -9.83 -9.16
N GLU A 40 2.59 -9.77 -10.47
CA GLU A 40 3.75 -9.09 -11.02
C GLU A 40 3.70 -7.58 -10.72
N LEU A 41 4.85 -7.03 -10.37
CA LEU A 41 5.01 -5.60 -10.22
C LEU A 41 5.09 -4.94 -11.60
N ILE A 42 4.51 -3.75 -11.71
CA ILE A 42 4.70 -2.94 -12.91
C ILE A 42 6.17 -2.56 -13.00
N ARG A 43 6.80 -2.89 -14.11
CA ARG A 43 8.20 -2.53 -14.36
C ARG A 43 8.38 -1.02 -14.32
N THR A 44 9.51 -0.57 -13.78
CA THR A 44 9.81 0.86 -13.58
C THR A 44 9.82 1.64 -14.91
N ASP A 45 10.23 0.99 -16.02
CA ASP A 45 10.23 1.57 -17.36
C ASP A 45 8.81 1.79 -17.93
N ARG A 46 7.80 1.15 -17.35
CA ARG A 46 6.37 1.32 -17.69
C ARG A 46 5.58 2.11 -16.66
N ALA A 47 6.23 2.53 -15.57
CA ALA A 47 5.60 3.34 -14.56
C ALA A 47 5.29 4.73 -15.13
N LYS A 48 4.10 5.25 -14.82
CA LYS A 48 3.76 6.62 -15.17
C LYS A 48 4.62 7.60 -14.38
N SER A 49 5.19 8.57 -15.06
CA SER A 49 5.82 9.71 -14.39
C SER A 49 4.75 10.72 -14.03
N TYR A 50 4.77 11.17 -12.80
CA TYR A 50 3.90 12.23 -12.29
C TYR A 50 4.75 13.47 -11.97
N PRO A 51 4.18 14.69 -12.09
CA PRO A 51 4.89 15.87 -11.65
C PRO A 51 5.21 15.81 -10.16
N ALA A 52 6.32 16.45 -9.76
CA ALA A 52 6.64 16.58 -8.36
C ALA A 52 5.52 17.32 -7.61
N PRO A 53 5.27 16.97 -6.35
CA PRO A 53 4.30 17.68 -5.51
C PRO A 53 4.62 19.17 -5.43
N ASP A 54 3.61 20.02 -5.54
CA ASP A 54 3.73 21.49 -5.52
C ASP A 54 3.57 22.10 -4.12
N GLY A 55 3.23 21.29 -3.12
CA GLY A 55 3.00 21.71 -1.74
C GLY A 55 1.72 22.54 -1.54
N LYS A 56 0.86 22.65 -2.55
CA LYS A 56 -0.39 23.43 -2.51
C LYS A 56 -1.61 22.58 -2.81
N LEU A 57 -1.61 21.89 -3.94
CA LEU A 57 -2.67 20.96 -4.36
C LEU A 57 -2.23 19.51 -4.25
N THR A 58 -0.94 19.27 -4.36
CA THR A 58 -0.33 17.95 -4.25
C THR A 58 0.79 17.97 -3.22
N PHE A 59 0.85 16.93 -2.41
CA PHE A 59 1.79 16.82 -1.29
C PHE A 59 2.63 15.54 -1.42
N ASP A 60 3.84 15.57 -0.92
CA ASP A 60 4.64 14.37 -0.74
C ASP A 60 4.06 13.49 0.39
N LYS A 61 4.66 12.32 0.59
CA LYS A 61 4.15 11.34 1.58
C LYS A 61 4.19 11.89 3.01
N LEU A 62 5.28 12.56 3.39
CA LEU A 62 5.45 13.11 4.74
C LEU A 62 4.47 14.25 5.00
N ALA A 63 4.36 15.19 4.07
CA ALA A 63 3.44 16.30 4.18
C ALA A 63 1.98 15.81 4.23
N SER A 64 1.65 14.76 3.47
CA SER A 64 0.32 14.13 3.50
C SER A 64 0.00 13.48 4.84
N VAL A 65 0.95 12.75 5.42
CA VAL A 65 0.79 12.15 6.77
C VAL A 65 0.63 13.23 7.83
N PHE A 66 1.44 14.28 7.76
CA PHE A 66 1.33 15.42 8.68
C PHE A 66 -0.02 16.12 8.56
N ALA A 67 -0.44 16.43 7.33
CA ALA A 67 -1.71 17.13 7.08
C ALA A 67 -2.94 16.30 7.49
N SER A 68 -2.85 14.96 7.45
CA SER A 68 -3.92 14.08 7.92
C SER A 68 -4.07 14.05 9.45
N GLY A 69 -3.16 14.67 10.19
CA GLY A 69 -3.17 14.65 11.64
C GLY A 69 -2.78 13.29 12.24
N ASN A 70 -2.08 12.46 11.48
CA ASN A 70 -1.60 11.17 11.98
C ASN A 70 -0.67 11.39 13.20
N LYS A 71 -1.05 10.84 14.33
CA LYS A 71 -0.32 10.97 15.58
C LYS A 71 -0.27 9.64 16.30
N THR A 72 0.93 9.21 16.59
CA THR A 72 1.19 7.96 17.32
C THR A 72 1.91 8.26 18.63
N ARG A 73 1.72 7.45 19.63
CA ARG A 73 2.48 7.55 20.88
C ARG A 73 3.95 7.21 20.62
N ASP A 74 4.86 8.10 21.00
CA ASP A 74 6.30 7.91 20.82
C ASP A 74 6.92 6.95 21.85
N ASP A 75 6.25 6.76 22.99
CA ASP A 75 6.68 5.91 24.10
C ASP A 75 6.29 4.44 23.95
N GLN A 76 5.54 4.08 22.91
CA GLN A 76 5.17 2.69 22.64
C GLN A 76 6.32 1.91 22.01
N PRO A 77 6.41 0.58 22.24
CA PRO A 77 7.35 -0.27 21.51
C PRO A 77 7.12 -0.20 19.99
N ASN A 78 8.19 -0.22 19.23
CA ASN A 78 8.10 -0.26 17.77
C ASN A 78 7.35 -1.52 17.33
N HIS A 79 6.20 -1.31 16.67
CA HIS A 79 5.37 -2.40 16.15
C HIS A 79 5.85 -2.92 14.79
N ILE A 80 6.83 -2.25 14.19
CA ILE A 80 7.47 -2.68 12.94
C ILE A 80 8.85 -3.21 13.27
N VAL A 81 9.03 -4.51 13.07
CA VAL A 81 10.31 -5.17 13.25
C VAL A 81 10.78 -5.68 11.89
N ILE A 82 11.95 -5.26 11.47
CA ILE A 82 12.59 -5.71 10.24
C ILE A 82 13.86 -6.49 10.54
N ARG A 83 14.21 -7.38 9.64
CA ARG A 83 15.50 -8.07 9.67
C ARG A 83 16.61 -7.11 9.24
N SER A 84 17.80 -7.32 9.78
CA SER A 84 18.98 -6.50 9.44
C SER A 84 19.51 -6.76 8.03
N ASP A 85 19.10 -7.86 7.41
CA ASP A 85 19.58 -8.37 6.13
C ASP A 85 18.56 -8.18 4.99
N VAL A 86 17.86 -7.06 4.97
CA VAL A 86 16.88 -6.74 3.90
C VAL A 86 17.64 -6.44 2.61
N PRO A 87 17.40 -7.19 1.51
CA PRO A 87 18.01 -6.87 0.23
C PRO A 87 17.61 -5.48 -0.26
N GLU A 88 18.54 -4.79 -0.93
CA GLU A 88 18.31 -3.43 -1.42
C GLU A 88 17.08 -3.31 -2.32
N GLU A 89 16.87 -4.26 -3.23
CA GLU A 89 15.69 -4.28 -4.09
C GLU A 89 14.37 -4.34 -3.31
N LEU A 90 14.37 -5.09 -2.21
CA LEU A 90 13.20 -5.19 -1.33
C LEU A 90 13.01 -3.92 -0.51
N ALA A 91 14.09 -3.29 -0.04
CA ALA A 91 14.05 -2.01 0.64
C ALA A 91 13.45 -0.92 -0.25
N GLN A 92 13.95 -0.80 -1.49
CA GLN A 92 13.43 0.13 -2.50
C GLN A 92 11.96 -0.14 -2.85
N LEU A 93 11.57 -1.41 -2.87
CA LEU A 93 10.18 -1.79 -3.10
C LEU A 93 9.28 -1.32 -1.95
N TRP A 94 9.68 -1.56 -0.70
CA TRP A 94 8.92 -1.12 0.47
C TRP A 94 8.81 0.41 0.54
N GLU A 95 9.88 1.13 0.23
CA GLU A 95 9.88 2.58 0.13
C GLU A 95 8.82 3.07 -0.86
N ARG A 96 8.71 2.44 -2.03
CA ARG A 96 7.71 2.81 -3.04
C ARG A 96 6.29 2.40 -2.66
N MET A 97 6.12 1.23 -2.05
CA MET A 97 4.81 0.70 -1.66
C MET A 97 4.21 1.42 -0.47
N CYS A 98 5.03 1.91 0.47
CA CYS A 98 4.56 2.57 1.66
C CYS A 98 3.97 3.95 1.34
N PRO A 99 2.69 4.21 1.65
CA PRO A 99 2.07 5.51 1.39
C PRO A 99 2.50 6.60 2.38
N ALA A 100 3.13 6.22 3.50
CA ALA A 100 3.41 7.09 4.64
C ALA A 100 4.90 7.27 4.92
N GLN A 101 5.76 6.89 3.98
CA GLN A 101 7.22 7.01 4.09
C GLN A 101 7.77 6.44 5.41
N VAL A 102 7.31 5.24 5.78
CA VAL A 102 7.83 4.52 6.94
C VAL A 102 9.18 3.89 6.65
N TYR A 103 9.42 3.49 5.40
CA TYR A 103 10.61 2.79 4.95
C TYR A 103 11.40 3.67 4.00
N GLU A 104 12.69 3.80 4.27
CA GLU A 104 13.66 4.50 3.42
C GLU A 104 14.82 3.55 3.13
N ALA A 105 15.08 3.29 1.86
CA ALA A 105 16.21 2.47 1.44
C ALA A 105 17.51 3.23 1.68
N THR A 106 18.48 2.54 2.27
CA THR A 106 19.82 3.08 2.55
C THR A 106 20.89 2.13 2.02
N ASP A 107 22.11 2.62 1.90
CA ASP A 107 23.27 1.80 1.51
C ASP A 107 23.49 0.69 2.56
N GLY A 108 22.95 -0.49 2.27
CA GLY A 108 23.09 -1.68 3.12
C GLY A 108 21.88 -2.03 3.98
N GLY A 109 20.71 -1.43 3.73
CA GLY A 109 19.50 -1.82 4.45
C GLY A 109 18.31 -0.90 4.27
N VAL A 110 17.51 -0.79 5.30
CA VAL A 110 16.34 0.08 5.34
C VAL A 110 16.23 0.75 6.70
N THR A 111 16.03 2.06 6.68
CA THR A 111 15.65 2.82 7.87
C THR A 111 14.15 2.83 8.00
N ILE A 112 13.65 2.78 9.24
CA ILE A 112 12.20 2.80 9.51
C ILE A 112 11.82 3.95 10.43
N THR A 113 10.65 4.53 10.14
CA THR A 113 10.00 5.55 10.99
C THR A 113 8.60 5.05 11.39
N PRO A 114 8.48 4.22 12.43
CA PRO A 114 7.21 3.57 12.79
C PRO A 114 6.09 4.55 13.14
N SER A 115 6.41 5.73 13.65
CA SER A 115 5.43 6.78 13.99
C SER A 115 4.62 7.28 12.79
N ASN A 116 5.14 7.15 11.57
CA ASN A 116 4.42 7.50 10.35
C ASN A 116 3.42 6.42 9.90
N CYS A 117 3.48 5.23 10.50
CA CYS A 117 2.72 4.07 10.04
C CYS A 117 1.21 4.29 10.16
N VAL A 118 0.50 4.22 9.04
CA VAL A 118 -0.98 4.25 8.95
C VAL A 118 -1.60 2.85 8.94
N GLN A 119 -0.83 1.82 9.21
CA GLN A 119 -1.26 0.41 9.33
C GLN A 119 -2.03 -0.14 8.13
N CYS A 120 -1.73 0.32 6.95
CA CYS A 120 -2.37 -0.14 5.70
C CYS A 120 -2.04 -1.59 5.33
N GLY A 121 -0.99 -2.18 5.90
CA GLY A 121 -0.56 -3.55 5.64
C GLY A 121 0.05 -3.79 4.25
N ALA A 122 0.25 -2.77 3.43
CA ALA A 122 0.69 -2.93 2.03
C ALA A 122 1.96 -3.76 1.87
N ILE A 123 2.95 -3.59 2.76
CA ILE A 123 4.22 -4.32 2.70
C ILE A 123 4.07 -5.83 2.88
N THR A 124 3.00 -6.29 3.53
CA THR A 124 2.79 -7.72 3.78
C THR A 124 2.58 -8.52 2.49
N ALA A 125 2.18 -7.85 1.41
CA ALA A 125 2.06 -8.46 0.10
C ALA A 125 3.42 -8.82 -0.52
N LYS A 126 4.50 -8.19 -0.09
CA LYS A 126 5.86 -8.35 -0.66
C LYS A 126 6.91 -8.57 0.43
N GLY A 127 6.68 -9.54 1.29
CA GLY A 127 7.67 -10.06 2.25
C GLY A 127 7.81 -9.26 3.54
N GLY A 128 7.15 -8.11 3.68
CA GLY A 128 7.13 -7.37 4.92
C GLY A 128 6.22 -8.02 5.97
N ARG A 129 6.50 -7.75 7.23
CA ARG A 129 5.66 -8.18 8.34
C ARG A 129 5.24 -6.95 9.14
N LEU A 130 3.95 -6.80 9.34
CA LEU A 130 3.35 -5.81 10.19
C LEU A 130 2.77 -6.51 11.41
N THR A 131 3.14 -6.06 12.60
CA THR A 131 2.48 -6.43 13.84
C THR A 131 1.58 -5.28 14.29
N PRO A 132 0.47 -5.53 14.96
CA PRO A 132 -0.34 -4.43 15.51
C PRO A 132 0.48 -3.65 16.54
N PRO A 133 0.24 -2.35 16.68
CA PRO A 133 0.82 -1.58 17.78
C PRO A 133 0.26 -2.06 19.11
N GLU A 134 0.83 -1.56 20.19
CA GLU A 134 0.33 -1.81 21.52
C GLU A 134 -1.16 -1.43 21.65
N GLY A 135 -1.93 -2.22 22.38
CA GLY A 135 -3.36 -2.00 22.53
C GLY A 135 -3.69 -0.60 23.08
N GLY A 136 -4.68 0.04 22.48
CA GLY A 136 -5.06 1.41 22.81
C GLY A 136 -4.19 2.51 22.20
N SER A 137 -3.17 2.14 21.41
CA SER A 137 -2.37 3.08 20.64
C SER A 137 -2.54 2.83 19.13
N GLY A 138 -2.20 3.82 18.38
CA GLY A 138 -2.32 3.83 16.92
C GLY A 138 -2.43 5.26 16.41
N PRO A 139 -2.61 5.45 15.10
CA PRO A 139 -2.79 6.79 14.54
C PRO A 139 -4.05 7.44 15.10
N GLU A 140 -3.95 8.70 15.49
CA GLU A 140 -5.07 9.53 15.88
C GLU A 140 -5.28 10.60 14.79
N TYR A 141 -6.31 10.39 13.96
CA TYR A 141 -6.59 11.28 12.85
C TYR A 141 -7.47 12.44 13.31
N THR A 142 -7.14 13.65 12.85
CA THR A 142 -7.92 14.86 13.09
C THR A 142 -8.80 15.23 11.89
N LEU A 143 -8.44 14.73 10.70
CA LEU A 143 -9.16 14.92 9.45
C LEU A 143 -9.33 13.57 8.77
N THR A 144 -10.54 13.13 8.60
CA THR A 144 -10.92 11.87 7.91
C THR A 144 -12.00 12.12 6.88
#